data_8962e9f6011f89a4ca344689c58bcecb
#
_entry.id   8962e9f6011f89a4ca344689c58bcecb
#
_cell.length_a   1.000
_cell.length_b   1.000
_cell.length_c   1.000
_cell.angle_alpha   90.00
_cell.angle_beta   90.00
_cell.angle_gamma   90.00
#
_symmetry.space_group_name_H-M   'P 1'
#
loop_
_entity.id
_entity.type
_entity.pdbx_description
1 polymer ?
#
loop_
_entity_poly.entity_id
_entity_poly.type
_entity_poly.pdbx_seq_one_letter_code
_entity_poly.pdbx_strand_id
1 'polypeptide(L)'
;MFDCPQNLREEEMFEVPDWAANKVVYQIFPARFAASQQVDKEQWYKAPISSMDDLHGDLRGIIEHLDHVQNLGIDVLYMTPIFKSYSSHKYDIIDYYQIDPSFGTTEDLRELVQEAHKRGMKIVMDAVFNHTGREFFAFEDIMEKGEKSKYLDWYYIEKFPLESERGEIPNYKCFGYYGGMPKLNLKNPEVEKFFTDVACYWIKECDIDGWRMDVGDEISHYFWKNFRRAVKAVKKDMLIIGEIWHYAGDFLEGD
;
A
#
# COMPACT_ATOMS: atom_id res chain seq x y z
N MET A 1 -13.28 -2.86 18.92
CA MET A 1 -14.06 -1.62 18.74
C MET A 1 -13.10 -0.48 19.03
N PHE A 2 -12.64 0.22 18.01
CA PHE A 2 -11.72 1.35 18.22
C PHE A 2 -12.58 2.52 18.71
N ASP A 3 -12.38 2.95 19.96
CA ASP A 3 -12.90 4.22 20.43
C ASP A 3 -12.18 5.33 19.65
N CYS A 4 -12.83 5.85 18.64
CA CYS A 4 -12.41 7.09 18.01
C CYS A 4 -12.47 8.19 19.09
N PRO A 5 -11.40 8.95 19.34
CA PRO A 5 -11.46 10.08 20.25
C PRO A 5 -12.56 11.04 19.77
N GLN A 6 -13.65 11.14 20.53
CA GLN A 6 -14.86 11.91 20.16
C GLN A 6 -14.65 13.43 20.09
N ASN A 7 -13.39 13.93 20.10
CA ASN A 7 -13.06 15.34 20.27
C ASN A 7 -12.28 16.00 19.14
N LEU A 8 -12.02 15.31 18.02
CA LEU A 8 -11.46 15.99 16.86
C LEU A 8 -12.57 16.63 16.05
N ARG A 9 -12.52 17.96 15.86
CA ARG A 9 -13.43 18.66 14.95
C ARG A 9 -13.17 18.17 13.53
N GLU A 10 -14.22 18.05 12.73
CA GLU A 10 -14.08 17.60 11.32
C GLU A 10 -13.02 18.40 10.56
N GLU A 11 -12.98 19.73 10.76
CA GLU A 11 -12.01 20.66 10.18
C GLU A 11 -10.56 20.29 10.50
N GLU A 12 -10.26 19.76 11.68
CA GLU A 12 -8.89 19.38 12.09
C GLU A 12 -8.41 18.08 11.41
N MET A 13 -9.30 17.30 10.81
CA MET A 13 -8.95 16.06 10.10
C MET A 13 -8.52 16.31 8.65
N PHE A 14 -8.82 17.49 8.08
CA PHE A 14 -8.48 17.84 6.70
C PHE A 14 -7.10 18.50 6.56
N GLU A 15 -6.48 18.87 7.67
CA GLU A 15 -5.18 19.55 7.63
C GLU A 15 -4.09 18.63 7.09
N VAL A 16 -3.40 19.09 6.05
CA VAL A 16 -2.11 18.50 5.65
C VAL A 16 -1.13 18.73 6.79
N PRO A 17 -0.36 17.70 7.20
CA PRO A 17 0.60 17.88 8.27
C PRO A 17 1.63 18.98 7.94
N ASP A 18 1.91 19.87 8.89
CA ASP A 18 2.88 20.96 8.71
C ASP A 18 4.24 20.48 8.21
N TRP A 19 4.65 19.29 8.66
CA TRP A 19 5.92 18.70 8.27
C TRP A 19 5.99 18.37 6.77
N ALA A 20 4.86 18.19 6.08
CA ALA A 20 4.82 17.80 4.65
C ALA A 20 5.08 18.98 3.70
N ALA A 21 4.94 20.23 4.19
CA ALA A 21 5.16 21.41 3.37
C ALA A 21 6.64 21.53 2.94
N ASN A 22 6.87 21.80 1.66
CA ASN A 22 8.18 22.03 1.06
C ASN A 22 9.16 20.85 1.22
N LYS A 23 8.64 19.61 1.24
CA LYS A 23 9.43 18.39 1.37
C LYS A 23 9.73 17.75 0.03
N VAL A 24 10.92 17.17 -0.07
CA VAL A 24 11.33 16.39 -1.24
C VAL A 24 11.03 14.92 -0.96
N VAL A 25 10.17 14.34 -1.78
CA VAL A 25 9.78 12.93 -1.71
C VAL A 25 10.62 12.12 -2.70
N TYR A 26 11.21 11.04 -2.23
CA TYR A 26 11.95 10.10 -3.05
C TYR A 26 11.25 8.74 -3.04
N GLN A 27 10.82 8.30 -4.21
CA GLN A 27 10.20 6.97 -4.37
C GLN A 27 11.27 5.90 -4.45
N ILE A 28 11.14 4.86 -3.64
CA ILE A 28 11.95 3.64 -3.68
C ILE A 28 11.10 2.46 -4.15
N PHE A 29 11.63 1.73 -5.13
CA PHE A 29 11.19 0.38 -5.47
C PHE A 29 12.10 -0.60 -4.72
N PRO A 30 11.68 -1.19 -3.57
CA PRO A 30 12.57 -1.90 -2.66
C PRO A 30 13.41 -2.98 -3.33
N ALA A 31 12.78 -3.84 -4.15
CA ALA A 31 13.48 -4.92 -4.87
C ALA A 31 14.64 -4.44 -5.78
N ARG A 32 14.71 -3.14 -6.08
CA ARG A 32 15.64 -2.55 -7.05
C ARG A 32 16.51 -1.44 -6.50
N PHE A 33 16.43 -1.15 -5.20
CA PHE A 33 17.19 -0.04 -4.62
C PHE A 33 18.54 -0.50 -4.08
N ALA A 34 18.53 -1.40 -3.10
CA ALA A 34 19.75 -1.94 -2.51
C ALA A 34 19.47 -3.29 -1.84
N ALA A 35 20.41 -4.23 -1.96
CA ALA A 35 20.35 -5.52 -1.27
C ALA A 35 21.37 -5.54 -0.13
N SER A 36 20.97 -6.04 1.03
CA SER A 36 21.85 -6.26 2.19
C SER A 36 22.77 -7.46 2.00
N GLN A 37 22.35 -8.41 1.16
CA GLN A 37 23.17 -9.58 0.84
C GLN A 37 24.12 -9.29 -0.32
N GLN A 38 25.22 -10.05 -0.39
CA GLN A 38 26.10 -9.98 -1.55
C GLN A 38 25.34 -10.48 -2.80
N VAL A 39 25.01 -9.55 -3.67
CA VAL A 39 24.46 -9.84 -5.00
C VAL A 39 25.58 -9.83 -6.04
N ASP A 40 25.41 -10.63 -7.08
CA ASP A 40 26.30 -10.58 -8.22
C ASP A 40 26.23 -9.18 -8.87
N LYS A 41 27.35 -8.45 -8.82
CA LYS A 41 27.45 -7.11 -9.40
C LYS A 41 27.16 -7.08 -10.89
N GLU A 42 27.48 -8.16 -11.62
CA GLU A 42 27.15 -8.26 -13.04
C GLU A 42 25.63 -8.30 -13.25
N GLN A 43 24.90 -8.95 -12.36
CA GLN A 43 23.43 -8.98 -12.40
C GLN A 43 22.83 -7.58 -12.13
N TRP A 44 23.37 -6.84 -11.15
CA TRP A 44 22.91 -5.48 -10.84
C TRP A 44 23.12 -4.49 -11.97
N TYR A 45 24.21 -4.63 -12.73
CA TYR A 45 24.56 -3.73 -13.84
C TYR A 45 24.14 -4.26 -15.20
N LYS A 46 23.49 -5.43 -15.27
CA LYS A 46 22.99 -6.00 -16.51
C LYS A 46 21.94 -5.08 -17.15
N ALA A 47 22.17 -4.72 -18.40
CA ALA A 47 21.20 -3.94 -19.20
C ALA A 47 20.80 -4.73 -20.46
N PRO A 48 19.54 -4.65 -20.91
CA PRO A 48 18.39 -4.03 -20.23
C PRO A 48 17.89 -4.88 -19.06
N ILE A 49 17.39 -4.21 -18.01
CA ILE A 49 16.72 -4.88 -16.88
C ILE A 49 15.27 -5.15 -17.28
N SER A 50 14.84 -6.41 -17.18
CA SER A 50 13.45 -6.80 -17.36
C SER A 50 12.61 -6.43 -16.14
N SER A 51 11.31 -6.17 -16.32
CA SER A 51 10.38 -6.02 -15.21
C SER A 51 10.26 -7.28 -14.34
N MET A 52 10.68 -8.43 -14.87
CA MET A 52 10.67 -9.73 -14.18
C MET A 52 11.97 -10.03 -13.42
N ASP A 53 13.01 -9.21 -13.59
CA ASP A 53 14.28 -9.44 -12.89
C ASP A 53 14.14 -9.06 -11.42
N ASP A 54 14.40 -9.99 -10.53
CA ASP A 54 14.56 -9.74 -9.10
C ASP A 54 16.02 -9.36 -8.84
N LEU A 55 16.22 -8.15 -8.34
CA LEU A 55 17.54 -7.64 -7.97
C LEU A 55 17.84 -7.85 -6.47
N HIS A 56 16.93 -8.53 -5.75
CA HIS A 56 17.08 -8.89 -4.33
C HIS A 56 17.27 -7.69 -3.38
N GLY A 57 16.81 -6.51 -3.77
CA GLY A 57 16.76 -5.36 -2.87
C GLY A 57 15.80 -5.63 -1.70
N ASP A 58 16.16 -5.13 -0.52
CA ASP A 58 15.43 -5.40 0.71
C ASP A 58 15.42 -4.20 1.69
N LEU A 59 14.64 -4.29 2.77
CA LEU A 59 14.52 -3.22 3.77
C LEU A 59 15.86 -2.96 4.47
N ARG A 60 16.66 -3.99 4.71
CA ARG A 60 17.99 -3.87 5.31
C ARG A 60 18.94 -3.09 4.40
N GLY A 61 18.92 -3.37 3.10
CA GLY A 61 19.68 -2.61 2.11
C GLY A 61 19.25 -1.13 2.06
N ILE A 62 17.96 -0.83 2.24
CA ILE A 62 17.51 0.57 2.35
C ILE A 62 18.10 1.22 3.61
N ILE A 63 18.06 0.55 4.77
CA ILE A 63 18.62 1.05 6.02
C ILE A 63 20.10 1.39 5.86
N GLU A 64 20.88 0.51 5.25
CA GLU A 64 22.32 0.68 5.04
C GLU A 64 22.66 1.87 4.11
N HIS A 65 21.70 2.31 3.29
CA HIS A 65 21.87 3.41 2.35
C HIS A 65 21.13 4.71 2.72
N LEU A 66 20.58 4.81 3.94
CA LEU A 66 19.86 6.01 4.39
C LEU A 66 20.74 7.26 4.41
N ASP A 67 22.04 7.14 4.69
CA ASP A 67 22.95 8.28 4.66
C ASP A 67 23.14 8.82 3.24
N HIS A 68 23.14 7.95 2.22
CA HIS A 68 23.14 8.36 0.83
C HIS A 68 21.88 9.16 0.49
N VAL A 69 20.72 8.67 0.90
CA VAL A 69 19.42 9.35 0.65
C VAL A 69 19.37 10.69 1.37
N GLN A 70 19.81 10.77 2.62
CA GLN A 70 19.90 12.01 3.38
C GLN A 70 20.83 13.03 2.70
N ASN A 71 21.99 12.59 2.19
CA ASN A 71 22.95 13.44 1.48
C ASN A 71 22.42 13.99 0.15
N LEU A 72 21.40 13.35 -0.45
CA LEU A 72 20.67 13.88 -1.60
C LEU A 72 19.68 14.98 -1.22
N GLY A 73 19.48 15.26 0.07
CA GLY A 73 18.51 16.24 0.55
C GLY A 73 17.07 15.75 0.55
N ILE A 74 16.86 14.44 0.66
CA ILE A 74 15.52 13.84 0.69
C ILE A 74 14.95 13.95 2.10
N ASP A 75 13.68 14.36 2.18
CA ASP A 75 12.94 14.49 3.44
C ASP A 75 12.00 13.32 3.69
N VAL A 76 11.47 12.71 2.63
CA VAL A 76 10.44 11.67 2.71
C VAL A 76 10.79 10.51 1.80
N LEU A 77 10.84 9.31 2.34
CA LEU A 77 10.91 8.07 1.57
C LEU A 77 9.50 7.52 1.36
N TYR A 78 9.10 7.42 0.10
CA TYR A 78 7.92 6.68 -0.32
C TYR A 78 8.35 5.32 -0.88
N MET A 79 7.88 4.24 -0.30
CA MET A 79 8.15 2.88 -0.77
C MET A 79 6.95 2.35 -1.55
N THR A 80 7.20 1.78 -2.75
CA THR A 80 6.20 0.95 -3.44
C THR A 80 5.82 -0.25 -2.57
N PRO A 81 4.75 -1.01 -2.86
CA PRO A 81 4.22 -2.02 -1.94
C PRO A 81 5.29 -3.01 -1.44
N ILE A 82 5.22 -3.32 -0.15
CA ILE A 82 6.16 -4.23 0.52
C ILE A 82 5.48 -5.44 1.16
N PHE A 83 4.16 -5.54 1.06
CA PHE A 83 3.42 -6.66 1.62
C PHE A 83 3.52 -7.91 0.76
N LYS A 84 3.23 -9.05 1.37
CA LYS A 84 3.34 -10.36 0.73
C LYS A 84 2.54 -10.43 -0.57
N SER A 85 3.24 -10.81 -1.63
CA SER A 85 2.70 -10.94 -2.99
C SER A 85 3.61 -11.84 -3.82
N TYR A 86 3.08 -12.44 -4.87
CA TYR A 86 3.88 -13.28 -5.78
C TYR A 86 4.60 -12.48 -6.88
N SER A 87 4.08 -11.31 -7.24
CA SER A 87 4.74 -10.46 -8.25
C SER A 87 5.96 -9.73 -7.69
N SER A 88 6.85 -9.31 -8.58
CA SER A 88 7.99 -8.47 -8.21
C SER A 88 7.59 -7.05 -7.82
N HIS A 89 6.47 -6.54 -8.35
CA HIS A 89 5.97 -5.19 -8.07
C HIS A 89 5.11 -5.09 -6.81
N LYS A 90 4.60 -6.22 -6.29
CA LYS A 90 3.81 -6.33 -5.06
C LYS A 90 2.45 -5.60 -5.05
N TYR A 91 1.93 -5.16 -6.18
CA TYR A 91 0.58 -4.57 -6.23
C TYR A 91 -0.56 -5.59 -6.18
N ASP A 92 -0.30 -6.88 -6.32
CA ASP A 92 -1.23 -8.00 -6.17
C ASP A 92 -1.09 -8.65 -4.77
N ILE A 93 -1.37 -7.86 -3.73
CA ILE A 93 -1.15 -8.26 -2.33
C ILE A 93 -2.06 -9.42 -1.93
N ILE A 94 -1.48 -10.41 -1.26
CA ILE A 94 -2.18 -11.61 -0.76
C ILE A 94 -2.25 -11.67 0.77
N ASP A 95 -1.41 -10.92 1.47
CA ASP A 95 -1.47 -10.77 2.93
C ASP A 95 -0.99 -9.37 3.32
N TYR A 96 -1.91 -8.56 3.84
CA TYR A 96 -1.67 -7.17 4.23
C TYR A 96 -1.06 -7.02 5.63
N TYR A 97 -0.97 -8.09 6.41
CA TYR A 97 -0.36 -8.09 7.74
C TYR A 97 1.05 -8.70 7.74
N GLN A 98 1.54 -9.14 6.59
CA GLN A 98 2.87 -9.72 6.43
C GLN A 98 3.70 -8.92 5.45
N ILE A 99 4.90 -8.50 5.88
CA ILE A 99 5.94 -8.03 4.96
C ILE A 99 6.33 -9.20 4.05
N ASP A 100 6.57 -8.93 2.77
CA ASP A 100 7.05 -9.95 1.85
C ASP A 100 8.39 -10.51 2.34
N PRO A 101 8.54 -11.83 2.45
CA PRO A 101 9.78 -12.44 2.96
C PRO A 101 11.03 -12.06 2.18
N SER A 102 10.90 -11.66 0.90
CA SER A 102 12.02 -11.17 0.09
C SER A 102 12.53 -9.80 0.54
N PHE A 103 11.70 -9.03 1.26
CA PHE A 103 12.06 -7.70 1.74
C PHE A 103 12.49 -7.68 3.21
N GLY A 104 12.17 -8.72 3.98
CA GLY A 104 12.51 -8.80 5.40
C GLY A 104 11.32 -9.00 6.31
N THR A 105 11.37 -8.43 7.50
CA THR A 105 10.42 -8.65 8.58
C THR A 105 9.76 -7.33 9.03
N THR A 106 8.76 -7.44 9.90
CA THR A 106 8.17 -6.27 10.58
C THR A 106 9.20 -5.51 11.42
N GLU A 107 10.15 -6.23 12.02
CA GLU A 107 11.26 -5.66 12.78
C GLU A 107 12.18 -4.83 11.89
N ASP A 108 12.47 -5.31 10.67
CA ASP A 108 13.29 -4.55 9.70
C ASP A 108 12.57 -3.26 9.27
N LEU A 109 11.24 -3.30 9.05
CA LEU A 109 10.47 -2.09 8.76
C LEU A 109 10.48 -1.11 9.94
N ARG A 110 10.30 -1.62 11.16
CA ARG A 110 10.36 -0.78 12.39
C ARG A 110 11.72 -0.11 12.54
N GLU A 111 12.80 -0.85 12.31
CA GLU A 111 14.16 -0.31 12.32
C GLU A 111 14.35 0.74 11.21
N LEU A 112 13.88 0.48 10.00
CA LEU A 112 13.95 1.45 8.90
C LEU A 112 13.28 2.77 9.27
N VAL A 113 12.07 2.72 9.83
CA VAL A 113 11.35 3.93 10.27
C VAL A 113 12.14 4.66 11.36
N GLN A 114 12.65 3.95 12.36
CA GLN A 114 13.44 4.55 13.44
C GLN A 114 14.72 5.21 12.91
N GLU A 115 15.44 4.55 12.01
CA GLU A 115 16.68 5.08 11.44
C GLU A 115 16.42 6.27 10.51
N ALA A 116 15.30 6.27 9.77
CA ALA A 116 14.85 7.42 8.99
C ALA A 116 14.51 8.61 9.90
N HIS A 117 13.75 8.38 10.97
CA HIS A 117 13.39 9.41 11.95
C HIS A 117 14.61 10.05 12.63
N LYS A 118 15.64 9.26 13.00
CA LYS A 118 16.91 9.79 13.55
C LYS A 118 17.60 10.76 12.59
N ARG A 119 17.38 10.61 11.29
CA ARG A 119 17.92 11.47 10.23
C ARG A 119 16.99 12.61 9.82
N GLY A 120 15.84 12.75 10.49
CA GLY A 120 14.82 13.76 10.18
C GLY A 120 13.99 13.44 8.95
N MET A 121 14.09 12.21 8.42
CA MET A 121 13.29 11.73 7.28
C MET A 121 12.00 11.07 7.73
N LYS A 122 11.00 11.08 6.86
CA LYS A 122 9.68 10.48 7.05
C LYS A 122 9.47 9.28 6.13
N ILE A 123 8.62 8.32 6.54
CA ILE A 123 8.31 7.11 5.78
C ILE A 123 6.84 7.10 5.36
N VAL A 124 6.62 6.97 4.05
CA VAL A 124 5.29 6.78 3.44
C VAL A 124 5.24 5.39 2.79
N MET A 125 4.21 4.63 3.10
CA MET A 125 3.96 3.31 2.51
C MET A 125 2.85 3.36 1.46
N ASP A 126 2.81 2.35 0.60
CA ASP A 126 1.79 2.21 -0.43
C ASP A 126 0.58 1.42 0.11
N ALA A 127 -0.62 1.97 -0.06
CA ALA A 127 -1.89 1.39 0.34
C ALA A 127 -2.66 0.91 -0.90
N VAL A 128 -2.48 -0.35 -1.26
CA VAL A 128 -3.17 -0.99 -2.39
C VAL A 128 -4.52 -1.53 -1.89
N PHE A 129 -5.53 -0.66 -1.82
CA PHE A 129 -6.84 -1.00 -1.26
C PHE A 129 -7.97 -1.01 -2.30
N ASN A 130 -7.66 -0.73 -3.57
CA ASN A 130 -8.63 -0.85 -4.66
C ASN A 130 -8.90 -2.31 -5.04
N HIS A 131 -7.90 -3.18 -4.92
CA HIS A 131 -7.93 -4.58 -5.33
C HIS A 131 -7.00 -5.40 -4.44
N THR A 132 -7.08 -6.73 -4.56
CA THR A 132 -6.15 -7.67 -3.92
C THR A 132 -5.47 -8.54 -4.97
N GLY A 133 -4.48 -9.30 -4.57
CA GLY A 133 -4.05 -10.48 -5.33
C GLY A 133 -5.16 -11.54 -5.35
N ARG A 134 -5.13 -12.40 -6.35
CA ARG A 134 -6.12 -13.46 -6.51
C ARG A 134 -6.04 -14.51 -5.40
N GLU A 135 -4.86 -14.69 -4.84
CA GLU A 135 -4.57 -15.61 -3.73
C GLU A 135 -4.78 -14.97 -2.35
N PHE A 136 -5.42 -13.80 -2.30
CA PHE A 136 -5.90 -13.25 -1.03
C PHE A 136 -7.03 -14.12 -0.46
N PHE A 137 -6.99 -14.42 0.83
CA PHE A 137 -7.85 -15.42 1.48
C PHE A 137 -9.34 -15.33 1.14
N ALA A 138 -9.85 -14.10 0.97
CA ALA A 138 -11.27 -13.90 0.68
C ALA A 138 -11.62 -14.26 -0.76
N PHE A 139 -10.73 -13.98 -1.72
CA PHE A 139 -10.95 -14.36 -3.12
C PHE A 139 -10.67 -15.83 -3.36
N GLU A 140 -9.68 -16.42 -2.66
CA GLU A 140 -9.46 -17.88 -2.66
C GLU A 140 -10.71 -18.65 -2.19
N ASP A 141 -11.34 -18.19 -1.10
CA ASP A 141 -12.59 -18.79 -0.61
C ASP A 141 -13.71 -18.72 -1.67
N ILE A 142 -13.78 -17.63 -2.43
CA ILE A 142 -14.74 -17.50 -3.56
C ILE A 142 -14.39 -18.48 -4.68
N MET A 143 -13.12 -18.61 -5.03
CA MET A 143 -12.68 -19.57 -6.06
C MET A 143 -12.99 -21.02 -5.66
N GLU A 144 -12.83 -21.36 -4.38
CA GLU A 144 -13.08 -22.70 -3.86
C GLU A 144 -14.57 -23.02 -3.71
N LYS A 145 -15.37 -22.08 -3.15
CA LYS A 145 -16.76 -22.33 -2.72
C LYS A 145 -17.81 -21.78 -3.68
N GLY A 146 -17.39 -20.96 -4.64
CA GLY A 146 -18.30 -20.30 -5.57
C GLY A 146 -19.36 -19.46 -4.86
N GLU A 147 -20.61 -19.60 -5.26
CA GLU A 147 -21.77 -18.88 -4.70
C GLU A 147 -22.00 -19.12 -3.19
N LYS A 148 -21.35 -20.10 -2.59
CA LYS A 148 -21.45 -20.41 -1.15
C LYS A 148 -20.40 -19.69 -0.30
N SER A 149 -19.51 -18.94 -0.91
CA SER A 149 -18.52 -18.16 -0.17
C SER A 149 -19.18 -17.07 0.65
N LYS A 150 -18.74 -16.90 1.89
CA LYS A 150 -19.19 -15.78 2.74
C LYS A 150 -18.57 -14.43 2.34
N TYR A 151 -17.60 -14.44 1.43
CA TYR A 151 -16.90 -13.25 0.96
C TYR A 151 -17.39 -12.74 -0.40
N LEU A 152 -18.50 -13.28 -0.93
CA LEU A 152 -19.03 -12.85 -2.24
C LEU A 152 -19.19 -11.33 -2.34
N ASP A 153 -19.74 -10.71 -1.30
CA ASP A 153 -20.00 -9.27 -1.27
C ASP A 153 -18.72 -8.41 -1.05
N TRP A 154 -17.56 -9.06 -0.86
CA TRP A 154 -16.27 -8.37 -0.79
C TRP A 154 -15.74 -7.94 -2.16
N TYR A 155 -16.27 -8.56 -3.22
CA TYR A 155 -15.87 -8.32 -4.61
C TYR A 155 -17.10 -8.09 -5.50
N TYR A 156 -16.87 -7.71 -6.73
CA TYR A 156 -17.90 -7.54 -7.75
C TYR A 156 -17.87 -8.72 -8.72
N ILE A 157 -18.55 -9.80 -8.38
CA ILE A 157 -18.67 -11.02 -9.19
C ILE A 157 -19.88 -10.90 -10.11
N GLU A 158 -19.73 -11.17 -11.43
CA GLU A 158 -20.80 -11.07 -12.40
C GLU A 158 -21.50 -12.40 -12.64
N LYS A 159 -20.72 -13.48 -12.70
CA LYS A 159 -21.25 -14.84 -12.92
C LYS A 159 -20.25 -15.91 -12.43
N PHE A 160 -20.72 -17.15 -12.31
CA PHE A 160 -19.93 -18.35 -12.08
C PHE A 160 -20.02 -19.31 -13.27
N PRO A 161 -19.01 -20.17 -13.53
CA PRO A 161 -17.73 -20.21 -12.83
C PRO A 161 -16.91 -18.92 -13.07
N LEU A 162 -15.95 -18.63 -12.19
CA LEU A 162 -15.04 -17.50 -12.39
C LEU A 162 -14.13 -17.79 -13.60
N GLU A 163 -14.11 -16.86 -14.54
CA GLU A 163 -13.33 -16.93 -15.77
C GLU A 163 -12.33 -15.76 -15.79
N SER A 164 -11.06 -16.06 -16.02
CA SER A 164 -9.98 -15.06 -16.09
C SER A 164 -8.82 -15.56 -16.95
N GLU A 165 -9.14 -16.15 -18.12
CA GLU A 165 -8.09 -16.58 -19.05
C GLU A 165 -7.26 -15.39 -19.53
N ARG A 166 -5.96 -15.63 -19.76
CA ARG A 166 -5.04 -14.58 -20.16
C ARG A 166 -5.45 -14.01 -21.53
N GLY A 167 -5.78 -12.72 -21.54
CA GLY A 167 -6.20 -12.00 -22.75
C GLY A 167 -7.72 -11.91 -22.92
N GLU A 168 -8.51 -12.51 -22.02
CA GLU A 168 -9.95 -12.34 -21.95
C GLU A 168 -10.33 -11.38 -20.81
N ILE A 169 -11.49 -10.73 -20.95
CA ILE A 169 -12.04 -9.87 -19.89
C ILE A 169 -12.62 -10.80 -18.81
N PRO A 170 -12.15 -10.72 -17.58
CA PRO A 170 -12.69 -11.51 -16.49
C PRO A 170 -14.19 -11.25 -16.25
N ASN A 171 -14.92 -12.26 -15.77
CA ASN A 171 -16.33 -12.14 -15.40
C ASN A 171 -16.53 -11.65 -13.95
N TYR A 172 -15.57 -10.90 -13.44
CA TYR A 172 -15.61 -10.14 -12.20
C TYR A 172 -14.83 -8.83 -12.40
N LYS A 173 -15.17 -7.79 -11.65
CA LYS A 173 -14.40 -6.54 -11.74
C LYS A 173 -12.98 -6.72 -11.25
N CYS A 174 -12.04 -6.10 -11.95
CA CYS A 174 -10.63 -6.13 -11.62
C CYS A 174 -9.94 -4.83 -12.07
N PHE A 175 -8.76 -4.55 -11.51
CA PHE A 175 -7.95 -3.43 -11.96
C PHE A 175 -7.40 -3.71 -13.37
N GLY A 176 -7.53 -2.72 -14.26
CA GLY A 176 -6.96 -2.76 -15.62
C GLY A 176 -7.40 -3.96 -16.47
N TYR A 177 -8.57 -4.54 -16.20
CA TYR A 177 -9.06 -5.78 -16.85
C TYR A 177 -8.15 -7.00 -16.64
N TYR A 178 -7.27 -6.93 -15.64
CA TYR A 178 -6.37 -8.03 -15.31
C TYR A 178 -6.93 -8.89 -14.17
N GLY A 179 -7.30 -10.14 -14.50
CA GLY A 179 -7.95 -11.06 -13.56
C GLY A 179 -7.14 -11.44 -12.32
N GLY A 180 -5.83 -11.17 -12.30
CA GLY A 180 -4.99 -11.34 -11.12
C GLY A 180 -5.20 -10.31 -10.02
N MET A 181 -5.96 -9.22 -10.30
CA MET A 181 -6.19 -8.12 -9.37
C MET A 181 -7.68 -7.84 -9.18
N PRO A 182 -8.45 -8.73 -8.52
CA PRO A 182 -9.88 -8.59 -8.31
C PRO A 182 -10.21 -7.35 -7.47
N LYS A 183 -11.17 -6.55 -7.94
CA LYS A 183 -11.57 -5.27 -7.33
C LYS A 183 -12.39 -5.47 -6.08
N LEU A 184 -11.98 -4.82 -5.01
CA LEU A 184 -12.69 -4.82 -3.73
C LEU A 184 -13.96 -3.97 -3.74
N ASN A 185 -14.98 -4.46 -3.05
CA ASN A 185 -16.19 -3.72 -2.76
C ASN A 185 -16.05 -2.95 -1.44
N LEU A 186 -15.39 -1.79 -1.47
CA LEU A 186 -15.18 -0.93 -0.32
C LEU A 186 -16.47 -0.26 0.22
N LYS A 187 -17.64 -0.52 -0.42
CA LYS A 187 -18.95 -0.17 0.15
C LYS A 187 -19.42 -1.19 1.18
N ASN A 188 -18.84 -2.39 1.17
CA ASN A 188 -19.11 -3.39 2.19
C ASN A 188 -18.42 -2.99 3.51
N PRO A 189 -19.16 -2.86 4.63
CA PRO A 189 -18.59 -2.42 5.90
C PRO A 189 -17.49 -3.33 6.47
N GLU A 190 -17.53 -4.64 6.16
CA GLU A 190 -16.49 -5.57 6.59
C GLU A 190 -15.19 -5.33 5.82
N VAL A 191 -15.28 -5.04 4.52
CA VAL A 191 -14.13 -4.70 3.67
C VAL A 191 -13.53 -3.36 4.09
N GLU A 192 -14.37 -2.32 4.25
CA GLU A 192 -13.95 -1.01 4.74
C GLU A 192 -13.21 -1.14 6.08
N LYS A 193 -13.82 -1.88 7.03
CA LYS A 193 -13.22 -2.11 8.33
C LYS A 193 -11.89 -2.84 8.23
N PHE A 194 -11.80 -3.91 7.44
CA PHE A 194 -10.58 -4.70 7.29
C PHE A 194 -9.41 -3.83 6.82
N PHE A 195 -9.59 -3.06 5.74
CA PHE A 195 -8.52 -2.24 5.18
C PHE A 195 -8.18 -1.02 6.03
N THR A 196 -9.14 -0.48 6.75
CA THR A 196 -8.91 0.57 7.75
C THR A 196 -8.11 0.03 8.94
N ASP A 197 -8.43 -1.18 9.41
CA ASP A 197 -7.68 -1.84 10.48
C ASP A 197 -6.23 -2.15 10.06
N VAL A 198 -6.01 -2.61 8.82
CA VAL A 198 -4.67 -2.79 8.25
C VAL A 198 -3.86 -1.50 8.31
N ALA A 199 -4.45 -0.39 7.84
CA ALA A 199 -3.75 0.89 7.85
C ALA A 199 -3.38 1.35 9.27
N CYS A 200 -4.32 1.23 10.21
CA CYS A 200 -4.10 1.58 11.62
C CYS A 200 -3.08 0.65 12.30
N TYR A 201 -3.03 -0.61 11.90
CA TYR A 201 -2.07 -1.59 12.43
C TYR A 201 -0.62 -1.15 12.13
N TRP A 202 -0.30 -0.85 10.88
CA TRP A 202 1.06 -0.47 10.49
C TRP A 202 1.51 0.87 11.07
N ILE A 203 0.59 1.81 11.29
CA ILE A 203 0.89 3.05 12.02
C ILE A 203 1.33 2.73 13.45
N LYS A 204 0.63 1.84 14.15
CA LYS A 204 0.92 1.47 15.53
C LYS A 204 2.17 0.61 15.68
N GLU A 205 2.36 -0.33 14.75
CA GLU A 205 3.47 -1.29 14.81
C GLU A 205 4.81 -0.67 14.43
N CYS A 206 4.82 0.23 13.45
CA CYS A 206 6.05 0.73 12.86
C CYS A 206 6.21 2.25 12.93
N ASP A 207 5.21 3.00 13.41
CA ASP A 207 5.22 4.46 13.49
C ASP A 207 5.46 5.16 12.13
N ILE A 208 4.93 4.60 11.04
CA ILE A 208 5.00 5.21 9.71
C ILE A 208 4.35 6.60 9.70
N ASP A 209 4.70 7.44 8.73
CA ASP A 209 4.28 8.85 8.71
C ASP A 209 3.23 9.16 7.65
N GLY A 210 2.97 8.23 6.74
CA GLY A 210 1.96 8.45 5.72
C GLY A 210 1.62 7.21 4.90
N TRP A 211 0.52 7.35 4.17
CA TRP A 211 0.05 6.41 3.17
C TRP A 211 -0.08 7.08 1.81
N ARG A 212 0.41 6.44 0.76
CA ARG A 212 0.08 6.76 -0.62
C ARG A 212 -1.02 5.79 -1.08
N MET A 213 -2.13 6.33 -1.53
CA MET A 213 -3.32 5.60 -1.89
C MET A 213 -3.27 5.20 -3.36
N ASP A 214 -2.98 3.93 -3.63
CA ASP A 214 -2.95 3.35 -4.97
C ASP A 214 -4.35 3.41 -5.61
N VAL A 215 -4.41 3.83 -6.90
CA VAL A 215 -5.66 3.95 -7.67
C VAL A 215 -6.74 4.73 -6.90
N GLY A 216 -6.35 5.85 -6.30
CA GLY A 216 -7.21 6.61 -5.38
C GLY A 216 -8.52 7.11 -6.00
N ASP A 217 -8.52 7.40 -7.31
CA ASP A 217 -9.68 7.90 -8.06
C ASP A 217 -10.72 6.81 -8.42
N GLU A 218 -10.39 5.53 -8.28
CA GLU A 218 -11.37 4.43 -8.43
C GLU A 218 -12.08 4.06 -7.11
N ILE A 219 -11.70 4.68 -6.00
CA ILE A 219 -12.24 4.43 -4.66
C ILE A 219 -13.16 5.58 -4.27
N SER A 220 -14.27 5.26 -3.59
CA SER A 220 -15.26 6.26 -3.24
C SER A 220 -14.75 7.26 -2.19
N HIS A 221 -15.15 8.53 -2.31
CA HIS A 221 -14.90 9.57 -1.30
C HIS A 221 -15.40 9.18 0.10
N TYR A 222 -16.50 8.43 0.18
CA TYR A 222 -17.01 7.92 1.46
C TYR A 222 -15.97 7.05 2.18
N PHE A 223 -15.32 6.13 1.46
CA PHE A 223 -14.25 5.32 2.04
C PHE A 223 -13.07 6.20 2.49
N TRP A 224 -12.64 7.15 1.65
CA TRP A 224 -11.52 8.02 1.97
C TRP A 224 -11.77 8.89 3.20
N LYS A 225 -12.99 9.40 3.38
CA LYS A 225 -13.37 10.15 4.59
C LYS A 225 -13.25 9.30 5.85
N ASN A 226 -13.76 8.08 5.81
CA ASN A 226 -13.70 7.16 6.94
C ASN A 226 -12.26 6.69 7.22
N PHE A 227 -11.53 6.36 6.17
CA PHE A 227 -10.11 6.01 6.24
C PHE A 227 -9.29 7.12 6.90
N ARG A 228 -9.42 8.35 6.40
CA ARG A 228 -8.71 9.50 6.97
C ARG A 228 -9.02 9.70 8.45
N ARG A 229 -10.29 9.66 8.83
CA ARG A 229 -10.69 9.76 10.24
C ARG A 229 -10.02 8.69 11.10
N ALA A 230 -10.01 7.46 10.64
CA ALA A 230 -9.41 6.35 11.38
C ALA A 230 -7.89 6.48 11.53
N VAL A 231 -7.17 6.77 10.47
CA VAL A 231 -5.69 6.86 10.53
C VAL A 231 -5.25 8.10 11.31
N LYS A 232 -5.92 9.25 11.14
CA LYS A 232 -5.61 10.46 11.91
C LYS A 232 -6.03 10.37 13.38
N ALA A 233 -6.99 9.54 13.73
CA ALA A 233 -7.29 9.21 15.12
C ALA A 233 -6.16 8.42 15.80
N VAL A 234 -5.37 7.65 15.05
CA VAL A 234 -4.18 6.95 15.57
C VAL A 234 -2.97 7.89 15.65
N LYS A 235 -2.71 8.65 14.58
CA LYS A 235 -1.59 9.59 14.49
C LYS A 235 -2.04 10.83 13.70
N LYS A 236 -2.28 11.94 14.40
CA LYS A 236 -2.90 13.17 13.84
C LYS A 236 -2.15 13.73 12.63
N ASP A 237 -0.83 13.63 12.64
CA ASP A 237 0.07 14.15 11.61
C ASP A 237 0.39 13.16 10.48
N MET A 238 -0.48 12.15 10.26
CA MET A 238 -0.38 11.26 9.11
C MET A 238 -0.57 12.03 7.80
N LEU A 239 0.35 11.82 6.85
CA LEU A 239 0.20 12.29 5.47
C LEU A 239 -0.59 11.24 4.66
N ILE A 240 -1.55 11.70 3.87
CA ILE A 240 -2.31 10.86 2.93
C ILE A 240 -2.11 11.47 1.54
N ILE A 241 -1.53 10.68 0.62
CA ILE A 241 -1.23 11.09 -0.75
C ILE A 241 -2.11 10.25 -1.68
N GLY A 242 -3.00 10.87 -2.44
CA GLY A 242 -3.80 10.17 -3.45
C GLY A 242 -3.07 10.04 -4.78
N GLU A 243 -3.14 8.86 -5.41
CA GLU A 243 -2.86 8.72 -6.82
C GLU A 243 -4.15 9.03 -7.61
N ILE A 244 -4.19 10.17 -8.24
CA ILE A 244 -5.36 10.65 -8.99
C ILE A 244 -4.94 10.91 -10.43
N TRP A 245 -5.55 10.21 -11.38
CA TRP A 245 -5.20 10.28 -12.81
C TRP A 245 -5.98 11.34 -13.58
N HIS A 246 -7.03 11.89 -12.96
CA HIS A 246 -7.92 12.88 -13.54
C HIS A 246 -7.86 14.21 -12.77
N TYR A 247 -8.92 15.01 -12.85
CA TYR A 247 -9.04 16.23 -12.06
C TYR A 247 -9.16 15.90 -10.56
N ALA A 248 -8.18 16.38 -9.80
CA ALA A 248 -8.06 16.02 -8.38
C ALA A 248 -8.80 17.02 -7.45
N GLY A 249 -9.43 18.08 -7.97
CA GLY A 249 -10.03 19.15 -7.17
C GLY A 249 -10.97 18.63 -6.08
N ASP A 250 -11.87 17.75 -6.44
CA ASP A 250 -12.87 17.20 -5.52
C ASP A 250 -12.25 16.37 -4.38
N PHE A 251 -11.07 15.78 -4.59
CA PHE A 251 -10.31 15.04 -3.57
C PHE A 251 -9.54 15.97 -2.62
N LEU A 252 -9.36 17.25 -2.97
CA LEU A 252 -8.63 18.23 -2.18
C LEU A 252 -9.55 19.12 -1.34
N GLU A 253 -10.85 19.09 -1.58
CA GLU A 253 -11.87 19.92 -0.90
C GLU A 253 -12.45 19.24 0.35
N GLY A 254 -11.65 18.44 1.04
CA GLY A 254 -12.04 17.82 2.31
C GLY A 254 -12.48 16.36 2.18
N ASP A 255 -12.10 15.72 1.13
CA ASP A 255 -12.35 14.30 0.89
C ASP A 255 -11.11 13.46 1.07
#